data_2ded86a6305310ba04487e078b0ee623
#
_entry.id   2ded86a6305310ba04487e078b0ee623
#
_cell.length_a   1.000
_cell.length_b   1.000
_cell.length_c   1.000
_cell.angle_alpha   90.00
_cell.angle_beta   90.00
_cell.angle_gamma   90.00
#
_symmetry.space_group_name_H-M   'P 1'
#
loop_
_entity.id
_entity.type
_entity.pdbx_description
1 polymer ?
#
loop_
_entity_poly.entity_id
_entity_poly.type
_entity_poly.pdbx_seq_one_letter_code
_entity_poly.pdbx_strand_id
1 'polypeptide(L)'
;MNARRARGGAVLLALVALSGCAPQRGGAARGHAGADILLRGLDLEPDSLDPQKARSVEAQRVLRDLCEGLTTLNRRGRPAPGIATGWTMSADGETYTFTLRHDARWSTGAPVVAADFVDGLRRLVDPRTASAYAAVVSVIRNAPAIIAGRLPPQDLGVSAPSAHTVVIQLRTPAQYLPALLAHPTTCPVDPALLRRYGDGYAQPGHMPSDGAFTLSQWVHGSYIELTRNPDYWRNSQTRLAGVRYVISTDENAELEMYRAGELDIMDVVPRAEMGWIRAHLGNQLHVAPQLGTYYYGFNLRRAPFKGARGLRRALALVIQRRRLTRDVLRTGEQPAYSWVPPGTDGYQVQAPAWSRLPLDARIAEARRLYAAAGYSAAHPLRFTLQYNTGEVHQDLALAIASMWRSALGVRVRLVREDFSTLMHNISTGEATMFRSSWEADYNDPYTFAQYFKSDFGINMPHYDNPAYDRLVDRAESTLDPAKRAALLERAERLMLHDQPIIPLYFYVSKHLVKPRVTGWYDNPMDVTYSRELGLRGPSP
;
A
#
# COMPACT_ATOMS: atom_id res chain seq x y z
N MET A 1 -82.32 21.57 -8.85
CA MET A 1 -83.31 21.92 -7.79
C MET A 1 -82.49 22.35 -6.55
N ASN A 2 -82.64 23.63 -6.28
CA ASN A 2 -82.82 24.28 -4.96
C ASN A 2 -81.75 23.94 -3.87
N ALA A 3 -81.26 24.87 -3.14
CA ALA A 3 -81.35 26.32 -2.98
C ALA A 3 -80.32 26.76 -1.93
N ARG A 4 -79.75 27.93 -2.19
CA ARG A 4 -79.37 28.97 -1.31
C ARG A 4 -79.58 28.84 0.21
N ARG A 5 -78.58 29.18 1.03
CA ARG A 5 -78.65 30.39 1.91
C ARG A 5 -77.31 30.78 2.52
N ALA A 6 -77.03 32.04 2.36
CA ALA A 6 -76.00 32.81 2.96
C ALA A 6 -76.35 33.28 4.40
N ARG A 7 -75.40 33.58 5.20
CA ARG A 7 -75.29 34.61 6.31
C ARG A 7 -73.99 34.28 7.07
N GLY A 8 -73.06 35.11 7.35
CA GLY A 8 -73.04 36.52 7.65
C GLY A 8 -71.98 36.72 8.73
N GLY A 9 -70.96 37.43 8.43
CA GLY A 9 -70.12 38.34 9.15
C GLY A 9 -69.64 38.01 10.57
N ALA A 10 -68.32 38.04 10.73
CA ALA A 10 -67.62 38.73 11.82
C ALA A 10 -66.14 38.87 11.46
N VAL A 11 -65.74 40.10 11.20
CA VAL A 11 -64.32 40.50 11.05
C VAL A 11 -63.73 40.60 12.45
N LEU A 12 -62.79 39.70 12.78
CA LEU A 12 -61.92 39.85 13.95
C LEU A 12 -60.51 40.23 13.42
N LEU A 13 -60.11 41.48 13.61
CA LEU A 13 -58.75 41.90 13.45
C LEU A 13 -57.90 41.26 14.54
N ALA A 14 -57.06 40.31 14.18
CA ALA A 14 -55.98 39.83 15.03
C ALA A 14 -54.70 40.55 14.65
N LEU A 15 -54.18 41.36 15.54
CA LEU A 15 -52.83 41.95 15.48
C LEU A 15 -51.82 40.79 15.53
N VAL A 16 -51.15 40.56 14.40
CA VAL A 16 -49.98 39.67 14.37
C VAL A 16 -48.74 40.49 14.80
N ALA A 17 -48.27 40.24 16.00
CA ALA A 17 -46.96 40.72 16.45
C ALA A 17 -45.85 40.09 15.60
N LEU A 18 -45.18 40.89 14.81
CA LEU A 18 -43.93 40.51 14.11
C LEU A 18 -42.85 40.27 15.16
N SER A 19 -42.70 39.02 15.59
CA SER A 19 -41.50 38.56 16.29
C SER A 19 -40.38 38.43 15.25
N GLY A 20 -39.41 39.32 15.32
CA GLY A 20 -38.22 39.30 14.46
C GLY A 20 -37.47 37.95 14.60
N CYS A 21 -37.41 37.17 13.52
CA CYS A 21 -36.44 36.13 13.36
C CYS A 21 -35.04 36.75 13.28
N ALA A 22 -34.30 36.74 14.38
CA ALA A 22 -32.87 36.93 14.34
C ALA A 22 -32.28 35.73 13.56
N PRO A 23 -31.38 35.93 12.60
CA PRO A 23 -30.69 34.81 11.97
C PRO A 23 -29.89 34.09 13.05
N GLN A 24 -30.25 32.83 13.31
CA GLN A 24 -29.36 31.91 14.01
C GLN A 24 -28.06 31.89 13.20
N ARG A 25 -27.05 32.58 13.69
CA ARG A 25 -25.69 32.35 13.25
C ARG A 25 -25.41 30.85 13.47
N GLY A 26 -25.26 30.12 12.37
CA GLY A 26 -24.82 28.76 12.37
C GLY A 26 -23.64 28.62 13.33
N GLY A 27 -23.75 27.69 14.25
CA GLY A 27 -22.69 27.43 15.20
C GLY A 27 -21.43 27.11 14.41
N ALA A 28 -20.53 28.09 14.38
CA ALA A 28 -19.16 27.83 14.00
C ALA A 28 -18.70 26.64 14.83
N ALA A 29 -18.26 25.58 14.16
CA ALA A 29 -17.63 24.44 14.80
C ALA A 29 -16.65 25.01 15.84
N ARG A 30 -16.97 24.81 17.12
CA ARG A 30 -16.06 25.18 18.20
C ARG A 30 -14.79 24.39 17.93
N GLY A 31 -13.74 25.06 17.46
CA GLY A 31 -12.43 24.49 17.35
C GLY A 31 -12.14 23.73 18.66
N HIS A 32 -11.66 22.53 18.53
CA HIS A 32 -11.20 21.72 19.66
C HIS A 32 -9.95 22.37 20.26
N ALA A 33 -10.14 23.55 20.87
CA ALA A 33 -9.11 24.25 21.64
C ALA A 33 -8.98 23.49 22.96
N GLY A 34 -8.02 22.56 23.05
CA GLY A 34 -7.68 21.93 24.31
C GLY A 34 -7.09 20.52 24.25
N ALA A 35 -7.23 19.78 23.17
CA ALA A 35 -6.60 18.47 23.03
C ALA A 35 -5.72 18.42 21.77
N ASP A 36 -4.51 17.87 21.89
CA ASP A 36 -3.58 17.65 20.78
C ASP A 36 -4.08 16.50 19.88
N ILE A 37 -5.19 16.73 19.17
CA ILE A 37 -5.78 15.77 18.21
C ILE A 37 -5.22 16.09 16.84
N LEU A 38 -4.55 15.09 16.23
CA LEU A 38 -4.05 15.16 14.85
C LEU A 38 -5.21 14.93 13.87
N LEU A 39 -5.41 15.86 12.92
CA LEU A 39 -6.40 15.75 11.85
C LEU A 39 -5.71 15.24 10.57
N ARG A 40 -6.02 14.02 10.16
CA ARG A 40 -5.35 13.36 9.04
C ARG A 40 -6.36 12.95 7.98
N GLY A 41 -6.09 13.27 6.71
CA GLY A 41 -6.92 12.85 5.59
C GLY A 41 -6.84 11.34 5.35
N LEU A 42 -7.91 10.79 4.77
CA LEU A 42 -8.01 9.40 4.38
C LEU A 42 -8.83 9.33 3.09
N ASP A 43 -8.20 8.99 1.98
CA ASP A 43 -8.77 9.07 0.63
C ASP A 43 -9.83 8.02 0.34
N LEU A 44 -9.87 6.93 1.10
CA LEU A 44 -10.92 5.92 1.05
C LEU A 44 -11.31 5.44 2.44
N GLU A 45 -12.53 5.00 2.59
CA GLU A 45 -12.95 4.33 3.81
C GLU A 45 -12.27 2.96 3.94
N PRO A 46 -11.70 2.62 5.11
CA PRO A 46 -11.18 1.29 5.37
C PRO A 46 -12.21 0.20 5.13
N ASP A 47 -11.81 -0.86 4.42
CA ASP A 47 -12.65 -2.02 4.20
C ASP A 47 -12.90 -2.82 5.48
N SER A 48 -12.00 -2.74 6.44
CA SER A 48 -12.09 -3.35 7.78
C SER A 48 -11.02 -2.78 8.70
N LEU A 49 -11.28 -2.73 10.00
CA LEU A 49 -10.26 -2.51 11.04
C LEU A 49 -9.92 -3.80 11.82
N ASP A 50 -10.37 -4.95 11.34
CA ASP A 50 -9.91 -6.26 11.80
C ASP A 50 -8.54 -6.55 11.15
N PRO A 51 -7.44 -6.67 11.93
CA PRO A 51 -6.09 -6.79 11.37
C PRO A 51 -5.93 -7.93 10.37
N GLN A 52 -6.56 -9.09 10.60
CA GLN A 52 -6.43 -10.24 9.71
C GLN A 52 -7.40 -10.21 8.52
N LYS A 53 -8.39 -9.29 8.49
CA LYS A 53 -9.35 -9.15 7.38
C LYS A 53 -9.09 -7.92 6.52
N ALA A 54 -8.46 -6.89 7.07
CA ALA A 54 -8.17 -5.61 6.39
C ALA A 54 -7.29 -5.79 5.14
N ARG A 55 -7.65 -5.11 4.04
CA ARG A 55 -6.97 -5.20 2.74
C ARG A 55 -6.47 -3.87 2.21
N SER A 56 -7.16 -2.77 2.53
CA SER A 56 -6.83 -1.46 1.97
C SER A 56 -5.62 -0.82 2.68
N VAL A 57 -4.93 0.06 1.97
CA VAL A 57 -3.80 0.85 2.50
C VAL A 57 -4.28 1.74 3.65
N GLU A 58 -5.49 2.29 3.52
CA GLU A 58 -6.14 3.15 4.50
C GLU A 58 -6.40 2.38 5.81
N ALA A 59 -6.90 1.13 5.70
CA ALA A 59 -7.06 0.26 6.86
C ALA A 59 -5.72 -0.01 7.56
N GLN A 60 -4.67 -0.31 6.78
CA GLN A 60 -3.32 -0.54 7.30
C GLN A 60 -2.77 0.70 8.02
N ARG A 61 -3.08 1.91 7.51
CA ARG A 61 -2.67 3.18 8.13
C ARG A 61 -3.30 3.36 9.51
N VAL A 62 -4.60 3.17 9.63
CA VAL A 62 -5.32 3.24 10.91
C VAL A 62 -4.88 2.14 11.88
N LEU A 63 -4.71 0.91 11.38
CA LEU A 63 -4.31 -0.23 12.20
C LEU A 63 -2.92 -0.07 12.83
N ARG A 64 -1.98 0.62 12.19
CA ARG A 64 -0.66 0.93 12.78
C ARG A 64 -0.73 1.81 14.02
N ASP A 65 -1.82 2.50 14.23
CA ASP A 65 -2.08 3.28 15.45
C ASP A 65 -2.82 2.47 16.51
N LEU A 66 -3.59 1.43 16.10
CA LEU A 66 -4.41 0.58 16.96
C LEU A 66 -3.69 -0.67 17.46
N CYS A 67 -2.69 -1.16 16.74
CA CYS A 67 -1.94 -2.34 17.18
C CYS A 67 -0.45 -2.23 16.91
N GLU A 68 0.35 -2.96 17.70
CA GLU A 68 1.79 -3.09 17.51
C GLU A 68 2.17 -4.57 17.36
N GLY A 69 2.90 -4.90 16.28
CA GLY A 69 3.38 -6.24 16.00
C GLY A 69 4.52 -6.68 16.91
N LEU A 70 5.01 -7.91 16.73
CA LEU A 70 6.27 -8.35 17.32
C LEU A 70 7.40 -7.36 17.02
N THR A 71 7.42 -6.85 15.80
CA THR A 71 8.34 -5.83 15.32
C THR A 71 7.56 -4.61 14.82
N THR A 72 8.26 -3.50 14.65
CA THR A 72 7.78 -2.27 14.04
C THR A 72 8.80 -1.80 12.99
N LEU A 73 8.52 -0.74 12.26
CA LEU A 73 9.49 -0.12 11.37
C LEU A 73 10.08 1.14 12.01
N ASN A 74 11.39 1.31 11.87
CA ASN A 74 12.04 2.57 12.22
C ASN A 74 11.86 3.61 11.11
N ARG A 75 12.33 4.84 11.32
CA ARG A 75 12.26 5.96 10.35
C ARG A 75 12.95 5.72 9.00
N ARG A 76 13.70 4.63 8.85
CA ARG A 76 14.32 4.22 7.59
C ARG A 76 13.56 3.08 6.90
N GLY A 77 12.38 2.70 7.42
CA GLY A 77 11.61 1.57 6.91
C GLY A 77 12.25 0.21 7.20
N ARG A 78 13.15 0.11 8.18
CA ARG A 78 13.79 -1.15 8.60
C ARG A 78 13.15 -1.70 9.86
N PRO A 79 13.12 -3.04 10.05
CA PRO A 79 12.56 -3.64 11.24
C PRO A 79 13.27 -3.16 12.52
N ALA A 80 12.47 -2.95 13.54
CA ALA A 80 12.90 -2.54 14.88
C ALA A 80 12.06 -3.27 15.94
N PRO A 81 12.51 -3.35 17.19
CA PRO A 81 11.70 -3.89 18.29
C PRO A 81 10.35 -3.20 18.43
N GLY A 82 9.28 -4.00 18.51
CA GLY A 82 7.91 -3.60 18.86
C GLY A 82 7.51 -4.17 20.21
N ILE A 83 6.50 -5.05 20.26
CA ILE A 83 6.18 -5.80 21.47
C ILE A 83 7.29 -6.80 21.82
N ALA A 84 8.02 -7.32 20.84
CA ALA A 84 9.27 -8.00 21.13
C ALA A 84 10.38 -6.99 21.44
N THR A 85 11.18 -7.23 22.47
CA THR A 85 12.38 -6.46 22.81
C THR A 85 13.56 -6.80 21.90
N GLY A 86 13.51 -7.95 21.24
CA GLY A 86 14.50 -8.45 20.31
C GLY A 86 14.16 -9.85 19.84
N TRP A 87 14.98 -10.35 18.91
CA TRP A 87 14.85 -11.70 18.37
C TRP A 87 16.21 -12.32 18.07
N THR A 88 16.24 -13.64 18.03
CA THR A 88 17.37 -14.44 17.56
C THR A 88 16.92 -15.34 16.43
N MET A 89 17.85 -15.70 15.55
CA MET A 89 17.67 -16.63 14.45
C MET A 89 18.61 -17.81 14.66
N SER A 90 18.12 -19.02 14.44
CA SER A 90 18.94 -20.25 14.46
C SER A 90 20.01 -20.23 13.38
N ALA A 91 21.05 -21.07 13.53
CA ALA A 91 22.17 -21.13 12.60
C ALA A 91 21.77 -21.54 11.17
N ASP A 92 20.71 -22.32 11.01
CA ASP A 92 20.12 -22.71 9.73
C ASP A 92 19.19 -21.63 9.13
N GLY A 93 18.85 -20.59 9.92
CA GLY A 93 17.95 -19.50 9.50
C GLY A 93 16.46 -19.87 9.50
N GLU A 94 16.09 -21.04 9.96
CA GLU A 94 14.72 -21.56 9.86
C GLU A 94 13.89 -21.40 11.15
N THR A 95 14.51 -20.94 12.24
CA THR A 95 13.79 -20.71 13.50
C THR A 95 14.10 -19.31 14.04
N TYR A 96 13.07 -18.54 14.28
CA TYR A 96 13.16 -17.25 14.98
C TYR A 96 12.55 -17.37 16.36
N THR A 97 13.23 -16.80 17.37
CA THR A 97 12.75 -16.70 18.75
C THR A 97 12.66 -15.23 19.11
N PHE A 98 11.44 -14.76 19.41
CA PHE A 98 11.15 -13.39 19.83
C PHE A 98 10.93 -13.36 21.34
N THR A 99 11.60 -12.44 22.05
CA THR A 99 11.41 -12.21 23.48
C THR A 99 10.50 -10.99 23.67
N LEU A 100 9.34 -11.18 24.29
CA LEU A 100 8.37 -10.11 24.53
C LEU A 100 8.73 -9.29 25.77
N ARG A 101 8.34 -8.02 25.75
CA ARG A 101 8.40 -7.13 26.90
C ARG A 101 7.38 -7.54 27.97
N HIS A 102 7.68 -7.25 29.22
CA HIS A 102 6.81 -7.55 30.36
C HIS A 102 5.79 -6.44 30.66
N ASP A 103 5.99 -5.26 30.09
CA ASP A 103 5.18 -4.06 30.32
C ASP A 103 4.14 -3.80 29.21
N ALA A 104 4.05 -4.67 28.20
CA ALA A 104 3.01 -4.58 27.17
C ALA A 104 1.63 -4.96 27.75
N ARG A 105 0.65 -4.09 27.51
CA ARG A 105 -0.74 -4.29 27.94
C ARG A 105 -1.70 -3.97 26.81
N TRP A 106 -2.79 -4.69 26.81
CA TRP A 106 -3.99 -4.31 26.10
C TRP A 106 -4.63 -3.08 26.77
N SER A 107 -5.38 -2.31 26.01
CA SER A 107 -6.17 -1.18 26.52
C SER A 107 -7.26 -1.58 27.54
N THR A 108 -7.43 -2.86 27.78
CA THR A 108 -8.24 -3.43 28.85
C THR A 108 -7.47 -3.57 30.17
N GLY A 109 -6.17 -3.26 30.20
CA GLY A 109 -5.25 -3.47 31.30
C GLY A 109 -4.66 -4.88 31.40
N ALA A 110 -5.18 -5.85 30.62
CA ALA A 110 -4.64 -7.21 30.58
C ALA A 110 -3.23 -7.23 29.95
N PRO A 111 -2.31 -8.13 30.37
CA PRO A 111 -1.00 -8.24 29.73
C PRO A 111 -1.14 -8.78 28.30
N VAL A 112 -0.33 -8.26 27.37
CA VAL A 112 -0.13 -8.86 26.05
C VAL A 112 0.86 -10.01 26.19
N VAL A 113 0.46 -11.21 25.75
CA VAL A 113 1.27 -12.43 25.91
C VAL A 113 1.57 -13.11 24.57
N ALA A 114 2.54 -14.00 24.58
CA ALA A 114 2.98 -14.71 23.37
C ALA A 114 1.85 -15.51 22.68
N ALA A 115 0.90 -16.01 23.45
CA ALA A 115 -0.26 -16.72 22.90
C ALA A 115 -1.14 -15.83 22.01
N ASP A 116 -1.26 -14.53 22.30
CA ASP A 116 -2.06 -13.58 21.52
C ASP A 116 -1.51 -13.45 20.08
N PHE A 117 -0.17 -13.46 19.92
CA PHE A 117 0.49 -13.48 18.61
C PHE A 117 0.32 -14.80 17.88
N VAL A 118 0.44 -15.92 18.60
CA VAL A 118 0.22 -17.26 18.02
C VAL A 118 -1.21 -17.38 17.50
N ASP A 119 -2.19 -16.91 18.26
CA ASP A 119 -3.61 -16.93 17.86
C ASP A 119 -3.88 -15.99 16.68
N GLY A 120 -3.27 -14.80 16.67
CA GLY A 120 -3.34 -13.87 15.52
C GLY A 120 -2.79 -14.47 14.23
N LEU A 121 -1.60 -15.10 14.30
CA LEU A 121 -0.97 -15.74 13.14
C LEU A 121 -1.74 -16.99 12.66
N ARG A 122 -2.28 -17.79 13.58
CA ARG A 122 -3.15 -18.93 13.24
C ARG A 122 -4.43 -18.49 12.59
N ARG A 123 -5.05 -17.41 13.11
CA ARG A 123 -6.24 -16.81 12.53
C ARG A 123 -5.98 -16.27 11.13
N LEU A 124 -4.82 -15.64 10.91
CA LEU A 124 -4.43 -15.10 9.60
C LEU A 124 -4.44 -16.16 8.49
N VAL A 125 -3.95 -17.36 8.78
CA VAL A 125 -3.86 -18.47 7.81
C VAL A 125 -5.08 -19.37 7.79
N ASP A 126 -6.02 -19.22 8.72
CA ASP A 126 -7.26 -20.02 8.77
C ASP A 126 -8.17 -19.66 7.57
N PRO A 127 -8.51 -20.62 6.69
CA PRO A 127 -9.41 -20.37 5.55
C PRO A 127 -10.74 -19.74 5.95
N ARG A 128 -11.23 -20.01 7.18
CA ARG A 128 -12.49 -19.43 7.71
C ARG A 128 -12.40 -17.93 7.95
N THR A 129 -11.20 -17.41 8.18
CA THR A 129 -10.98 -15.96 8.30
C THR A 129 -11.10 -15.26 6.94
N ALA A 130 -10.83 -15.99 5.85
CA ALA A 130 -10.84 -15.49 4.47
C ALA A 130 -9.91 -14.28 4.28
N SER A 131 -8.73 -14.30 4.96
CA SER A 131 -7.76 -13.22 4.86
C SER A 131 -7.16 -13.14 3.46
N ALA A 132 -7.25 -11.98 2.83
CA ALA A 132 -6.56 -11.72 1.56
C ALA A 132 -5.03 -11.68 1.70
N TYR A 133 -4.54 -11.44 2.92
CA TYR A 133 -3.11 -11.37 3.25
C TYR A 133 -2.53 -12.67 3.82
N ALA A 134 -3.31 -13.77 3.88
CA ALA A 134 -2.82 -15.05 4.41
C ALA A 134 -1.50 -15.50 3.74
N ALA A 135 -1.36 -15.28 2.43
CA ALA A 135 -0.18 -15.66 1.66
C ALA A 135 1.11 -14.92 2.07
N VAL A 136 1.01 -13.77 2.72
CA VAL A 136 2.16 -12.97 3.17
C VAL A 136 3.04 -13.74 4.16
N VAL A 137 2.43 -14.62 4.96
CA VAL A 137 3.14 -15.46 5.93
C VAL A 137 3.40 -16.89 5.42
N SER A 138 3.33 -17.13 4.11
CA SER A 138 3.55 -18.45 3.50
C SER A 138 4.94 -19.06 3.76
N VAL A 139 5.90 -18.24 4.18
CA VAL A 139 7.24 -18.67 4.62
C VAL A 139 7.19 -19.47 5.94
N ILE A 140 6.16 -19.30 6.76
CA ILE A 140 5.99 -20.06 8.01
C ILE A 140 5.65 -21.50 7.69
N ARG A 141 6.27 -22.42 8.42
CA ARG A 141 6.05 -23.86 8.25
C ARG A 141 4.56 -24.22 8.29
N ASN A 142 4.11 -25.03 7.35
CA ASN A 142 2.72 -25.45 7.16
C ASN A 142 1.74 -24.38 6.67
N ALA A 143 2.08 -23.09 6.64
CA ALA A 143 1.15 -22.03 6.24
C ALA A 143 0.47 -22.29 4.88
N PRO A 144 1.16 -22.65 3.78
CA PRO A 144 0.50 -22.92 2.49
C PRO A 144 -0.48 -24.09 2.52
N ALA A 145 -0.18 -25.13 3.32
CA ALA A 145 -1.07 -26.29 3.46
C ALA A 145 -2.35 -25.94 4.25
N ILE A 146 -2.20 -25.06 5.26
CA ILE A 146 -3.33 -24.57 6.07
C ILE A 146 -4.21 -23.64 5.25
N ILE A 147 -3.61 -22.67 4.54
CA ILE A 147 -4.32 -21.74 3.65
C ILE A 147 -5.12 -22.50 2.60
N ALA A 148 -4.58 -23.61 2.09
CA ALA A 148 -5.26 -24.50 1.15
C ALA A 148 -6.28 -25.47 1.81
N GLY A 149 -6.52 -25.36 3.12
CA GLY A 149 -7.47 -26.22 3.87
C GLY A 149 -7.01 -27.66 4.06
N ARG A 150 -5.74 -27.99 3.82
CA ARG A 150 -5.20 -29.36 3.95
C ARG A 150 -4.71 -29.70 5.35
N LEU A 151 -4.42 -28.70 6.17
CA LEU A 151 -4.01 -28.82 7.57
C LEU A 151 -4.82 -27.86 8.44
N PRO A 152 -5.01 -28.15 9.74
CA PRO A 152 -5.66 -27.24 10.64
C PRO A 152 -4.74 -26.08 11.06
N PRO A 153 -5.27 -24.89 11.44
CA PRO A 153 -4.47 -23.75 11.85
C PRO A 153 -3.50 -24.01 13.02
N GLN A 154 -3.82 -24.98 13.88
CA GLN A 154 -3.00 -25.38 15.01
C GLN A 154 -1.62 -25.95 14.61
N ASP A 155 -1.50 -26.47 13.39
CA ASP A 155 -0.28 -27.05 12.85
C ASP A 155 0.67 -25.97 12.28
N LEU A 156 0.28 -24.68 12.31
CA LEU A 156 1.16 -23.60 11.90
C LEU A 156 2.46 -23.64 12.72
N GLY A 157 3.59 -23.42 12.07
CA GLY A 157 4.92 -23.42 12.68
C GLY A 157 5.14 -22.27 13.65
N VAL A 158 4.20 -22.02 14.57
CA VAL A 158 4.29 -20.99 15.61
C VAL A 158 3.93 -21.56 16.97
N SER A 159 4.66 -21.15 18.01
CA SER A 159 4.40 -21.59 19.37
C SER A 159 4.75 -20.53 20.40
N ALA A 160 4.14 -20.63 21.58
CA ALA A 160 4.38 -19.80 22.75
C ALA A 160 4.88 -20.68 23.91
N PRO A 161 6.18 -21.01 23.98
CA PRO A 161 6.72 -21.86 25.05
C PRO A 161 6.65 -21.19 26.44
N SER A 162 6.51 -19.88 26.49
CA SER A 162 6.24 -19.11 27.71
C SER A 162 5.33 -17.91 27.38
N ALA A 163 4.86 -17.21 28.42
CA ALA A 163 4.06 -15.98 28.22
C ALA A 163 4.82 -14.87 27.46
N HIS A 164 6.16 -14.92 27.45
CA HIS A 164 7.00 -13.88 26.86
C HIS A 164 7.95 -14.41 25.77
N THR A 165 7.64 -15.54 25.16
CA THR A 165 8.47 -16.11 24.10
C THR A 165 7.60 -16.60 22.96
N VAL A 166 7.78 -16.03 21.77
CA VAL A 166 7.18 -16.52 20.52
C VAL A 166 8.27 -17.19 19.70
N VAL A 167 8.02 -18.42 19.26
CA VAL A 167 8.90 -19.16 18.36
C VAL A 167 8.20 -19.36 17.02
N ILE A 168 8.85 -18.95 15.94
CA ILE A 168 8.36 -19.09 14.55
C ILE A 168 9.31 -19.99 13.79
N GLN A 169 8.79 -21.10 13.25
CA GLN A 169 9.53 -22.05 12.40
C GLN A 169 9.16 -21.79 10.95
N LEU A 170 10.16 -21.70 10.10
CA LEU A 170 10.02 -21.40 8.68
C LEU A 170 10.14 -22.67 7.85
N ARG A 171 9.75 -22.59 6.60
CA ARG A 171 9.93 -23.63 5.58
C ARG A 171 11.32 -23.52 4.93
N THR A 172 11.82 -22.31 4.85
CA THR A 172 13.10 -21.91 4.27
C THR A 172 13.59 -20.69 5.03
N PRO A 173 14.89 -20.40 5.08
CA PRO A 173 15.40 -19.21 5.72
C PRO A 173 14.79 -17.94 5.12
N ALA A 174 14.35 -17.00 5.97
CA ALA A 174 13.76 -15.74 5.52
C ALA A 174 14.25 -14.57 6.38
N GLN A 175 15.33 -13.92 5.94
CA GLN A 175 15.93 -12.79 6.66
C GLN A 175 14.99 -11.58 6.76
N TYR A 176 13.98 -11.51 5.89
CA TYR A 176 12.96 -10.46 5.87
C TYR A 176 11.82 -10.70 6.87
N LEU A 177 11.77 -11.85 7.58
CA LEU A 177 10.69 -12.14 8.52
C LEU A 177 10.47 -11.03 9.55
N PRO A 178 11.50 -10.43 10.19
CA PRO A 178 11.26 -9.33 11.12
C PRO A 178 10.63 -8.10 10.48
N ALA A 179 10.90 -7.81 9.21
CA ALA A 179 10.25 -6.71 8.49
C ALA A 179 8.79 -7.03 8.13
N LEU A 180 8.52 -8.27 7.75
CA LEU A 180 7.19 -8.78 7.47
C LEU A 180 6.28 -8.74 8.71
N LEU A 181 6.83 -9.06 9.90
CA LEU A 181 6.09 -9.05 11.17
C LEU A 181 5.79 -7.64 11.70
N ALA A 182 6.24 -6.58 11.03
CA ALA A 182 5.81 -5.20 11.25
C ALA A 182 4.51 -4.84 10.51
N HIS A 183 4.01 -5.74 9.65
CA HIS A 183 2.78 -5.52 8.92
C HIS A 183 1.57 -5.74 9.84
N PRO A 184 0.56 -4.84 9.86
CA PRO A 184 -0.59 -4.92 10.77
C PRO A 184 -1.38 -6.23 10.70
N THR A 185 -1.36 -6.94 9.57
CA THR A 185 -2.02 -8.25 9.44
C THR A 185 -1.46 -9.30 10.42
N THR A 186 -0.25 -9.10 10.95
CA THR A 186 0.41 -9.98 11.93
C THR A 186 0.23 -9.54 13.39
N CYS A 187 -0.59 -8.51 13.61
CA CYS A 187 -0.92 -8.04 14.96
C CYS A 187 -1.53 -9.14 15.83
N PRO A 188 -1.31 -9.09 17.16
CA PRO A 188 -1.92 -10.00 18.10
C PRO A 188 -3.43 -9.82 18.15
N VAL A 189 -4.15 -10.78 18.67
CA VAL A 189 -5.58 -10.69 18.95
C VAL A 189 -5.87 -11.15 20.37
N ASP A 190 -6.88 -10.53 21.00
CA ASP A 190 -7.49 -11.06 22.22
C ASP A 190 -8.53 -12.13 21.85
N PRO A 191 -8.23 -13.42 22.04
CA PRO A 191 -9.13 -14.49 21.60
C PRO A 191 -10.44 -14.54 22.39
N ALA A 192 -10.50 -13.99 23.59
CA ALA A 192 -11.72 -13.95 24.39
C ALA A 192 -12.69 -12.90 23.84
N LEU A 193 -12.20 -11.71 23.53
CA LEU A 193 -13.01 -10.65 22.92
C LEU A 193 -13.39 -10.99 21.48
N LEU A 194 -12.49 -11.64 20.72
CA LEU A 194 -12.79 -12.12 19.39
C LEU A 194 -13.96 -13.14 19.40
N ARG A 195 -13.94 -14.11 20.34
CA ARG A 195 -15.05 -15.05 20.50
C ARG A 195 -16.34 -14.37 20.95
N ARG A 196 -16.23 -13.35 21.78
CA ARG A 196 -17.39 -12.61 22.31
C ARG A 196 -18.11 -11.81 21.24
N TYR A 197 -17.38 -11.13 20.38
CA TYR A 197 -17.93 -10.16 19.43
C TYR A 197 -17.98 -10.65 17.98
N GLY A 198 -17.29 -11.75 17.64
CA GLY A 198 -17.29 -12.30 16.28
C GLY A 198 -16.95 -11.25 15.21
N ASP A 199 -17.81 -11.09 14.22
CA ASP A 199 -17.63 -10.09 13.14
C ASP A 199 -17.70 -8.64 13.65
N GLY A 200 -18.28 -8.39 14.81
CA GLY A 200 -18.30 -7.08 15.46
C GLY A 200 -17.03 -6.76 16.27
N TYR A 201 -15.98 -7.60 16.22
CA TYR A 201 -14.74 -7.40 16.97
C TYR A 201 -14.08 -6.05 16.68
N ALA A 202 -13.98 -5.65 15.43
CA ALA A 202 -13.31 -4.42 14.99
C ALA A 202 -14.21 -3.16 15.06
N GLN A 203 -15.08 -3.08 16.05
CA GLN A 203 -15.97 -1.94 16.28
C GLN A 203 -15.53 -1.13 17.51
N PRO A 204 -15.90 0.17 17.59
CA PRO A 204 -15.65 0.99 18.76
C PRO A 204 -16.14 0.31 20.06
N GLY A 205 -15.29 0.28 21.09
CA GLY A 205 -15.58 -0.34 22.37
C GLY A 205 -15.49 -1.87 22.41
N HIS A 206 -15.26 -2.55 21.30
CA HIS A 206 -15.10 -4.01 21.23
C HIS A 206 -13.65 -4.44 21.02
N MET A 207 -12.92 -3.73 20.14
CA MET A 207 -11.54 -4.03 19.80
C MET A 207 -10.60 -3.52 20.88
N PRO A 208 -9.85 -4.41 21.57
CA PRO A 208 -8.77 -3.97 22.42
C PRO A 208 -7.60 -3.51 21.55
N SER A 209 -6.82 -2.60 22.06
CA SER A 209 -5.62 -2.09 21.41
C SER A 209 -4.40 -2.39 22.28
N ASP A 210 -3.34 -2.89 21.67
CA ASP A 210 -1.98 -2.94 22.23
C ASP A 210 -1.10 -1.83 21.65
N GLY A 211 -1.66 -0.99 20.77
CA GLY A 211 -1.05 0.17 20.15
C GLY A 211 -1.22 1.46 20.95
N ALA A 212 -0.73 2.56 20.37
CA ALA A 212 -0.69 3.86 21.03
C ALA A 212 -2.07 4.53 21.19
N PHE A 213 -3.06 4.09 20.43
CA PHE A 213 -4.42 4.64 20.44
C PHE A 213 -5.46 3.52 20.48
N THR A 214 -6.68 3.88 20.91
CA THR A 214 -7.87 3.03 20.91
C THR A 214 -8.91 3.57 19.96
N LEU A 215 -9.70 2.70 19.33
CA LEU A 215 -10.81 3.09 18.45
C LEU A 215 -11.97 3.61 19.30
N SER A 216 -12.22 4.93 19.26
CA SER A 216 -13.30 5.58 20.03
C SER A 216 -14.57 5.76 19.20
N GLN A 217 -14.45 6.13 17.91
CA GLN A 217 -15.59 6.29 17.02
C GLN A 217 -15.23 5.85 15.60
N TRP A 218 -16.23 5.35 14.88
CA TRP A 218 -16.19 5.13 13.43
C TRP A 218 -17.54 5.56 12.85
N VAL A 219 -17.53 6.73 12.23
CA VAL A 219 -18.69 7.29 11.52
C VAL A 219 -18.48 7.08 10.03
N HIS A 220 -19.14 6.06 9.49
CA HIS A 220 -18.98 5.65 8.10
C HIS A 220 -19.17 6.81 7.12
N GLY A 221 -18.27 6.90 6.13
CA GLY A 221 -18.25 7.96 5.12
C GLY A 221 -17.87 9.34 5.65
N SER A 222 -17.45 9.46 6.93
CA SER A 222 -17.11 10.75 7.55
C SER A 222 -15.76 10.73 8.26
N TYR A 223 -15.61 9.99 9.34
CA TYR A 223 -14.34 9.95 10.07
C TYR A 223 -14.18 8.71 10.95
N ILE A 224 -12.92 8.42 11.29
CA ILE A 224 -12.52 7.48 12.34
C ILE A 224 -11.79 8.28 13.42
N GLU A 225 -12.18 8.12 14.68
CA GLU A 225 -11.55 8.80 15.79
C GLU A 225 -10.88 7.81 16.72
N LEU A 226 -9.61 8.11 17.01
CA LEU A 226 -8.77 7.35 17.91
C LEU A 226 -8.42 8.22 19.12
N THR A 227 -8.50 7.66 20.31
CA THR A 227 -8.06 8.30 21.55
C THR A 227 -6.78 7.64 22.07
N ARG A 228 -5.93 8.41 22.72
CA ARG A 228 -4.68 7.92 23.31
C ARG A 228 -4.93 6.76 24.26
N ASN A 229 -4.16 5.67 24.12
CA ASN A 229 -4.19 4.51 24.97
C ASN A 229 -3.27 4.72 26.19
N PRO A 230 -3.80 4.88 27.42
CA PRO A 230 -2.97 5.09 28.60
C PRO A 230 -2.15 3.86 28.99
N ASP A 231 -2.60 2.66 28.60
CA ASP A 231 -1.94 1.38 28.90
C ASP A 231 -0.85 1.00 27.89
N TYR A 232 -0.68 1.81 26.84
CA TYR A 232 0.38 1.57 25.85
C TYR A 232 1.76 1.70 26.49
N TRP A 233 2.64 0.74 26.27
CA TRP A 233 3.95 0.68 26.92
C TRP A 233 4.86 1.90 26.65
N ARG A 234 4.67 2.61 25.51
CA ARG A 234 5.33 3.90 25.21
C ARG A 234 4.43 5.11 25.45
N ASN A 235 3.38 5.00 26.22
CA ASN A 235 2.43 6.09 26.43
C ASN A 235 3.11 7.40 26.87
N SER A 236 4.16 7.35 27.69
CA SER A 236 4.92 8.55 28.11
C SER A 236 5.62 9.29 26.96
N GLN A 237 5.86 8.63 25.84
CA GLN A 237 6.46 9.21 24.63
C GLN A 237 5.42 9.63 23.59
N THR A 238 4.17 9.21 23.73
CA THR A 238 3.06 9.57 22.84
C THR A 238 2.56 10.97 23.20
N ARG A 239 2.73 11.94 22.28
CA ARG A 239 2.41 13.36 22.53
C ARG A 239 0.97 13.72 22.23
N LEU A 240 0.38 13.06 21.23
CA LEU A 240 -0.98 13.32 20.78
C LEU A 240 -2.01 12.79 21.80
N ALA A 241 -3.10 13.53 21.99
CA ALA A 241 -4.27 13.08 22.75
C ALA A 241 -5.15 12.12 21.91
N GLY A 242 -5.07 12.21 20.60
CA GLY A 242 -5.82 11.38 19.67
C GLY A 242 -5.47 11.66 18.21
N VAL A 243 -6.08 10.88 17.33
CA VAL A 243 -6.00 11.05 15.87
C VAL A 243 -7.42 10.98 15.31
N ARG A 244 -7.78 11.93 14.47
CA ARG A 244 -9.01 11.85 13.68
C ARG A 244 -8.65 11.71 12.22
N TYR A 245 -8.99 10.58 11.65
CA TYR A 245 -8.90 10.30 10.22
C TYR A 245 -10.20 10.79 9.56
N VAL A 246 -10.09 11.79 8.68
CA VAL A 246 -11.22 12.38 7.96
C VAL A 246 -11.31 11.72 6.59
N ILE A 247 -12.45 11.08 6.30
CA ILE A 247 -12.65 10.34 5.05
C ILE A 247 -13.14 11.31 3.96
N SER A 248 -12.39 11.41 2.86
CA SER A 248 -12.76 12.21 1.69
C SER A 248 -12.26 11.54 0.41
N THR A 249 -13.20 11.13 -0.46
CA THR A 249 -12.87 10.48 -1.74
C THR A 249 -12.56 11.47 -2.87
N ASP A 250 -12.69 12.78 -2.62
CA ASP A 250 -12.36 13.84 -3.55
C ASP A 250 -11.08 14.56 -3.08
N GLU A 251 -9.98 14.32 -3.79
CA GLU A 251 -8.66 14.91 -3.49
C GLU A 251 -8.67 16.45 -3.50
N ASN A 252 -9.52 17.08 -4.32
CA ASN A 252 -9.61 18.55 -4.37
C ASN A 252 -10.37 19.09 -3.15
N ALA A 253 -11.46 18.41 -2.74
CA ALA A 253 -12.17 18.77 -1.50
C ALA A 253 -11.25 18.59 -0.29
N GLU A 254 -10.46 17.53 -0.24
CA GLU A 254 -9.47 17.29 0.82
C GLU A 254 -8.39 18.40 0.84
N LEU A 255 -7.92 18.86 -0.33
CA LEU A 255 -6.99 19.99 -0.43
C LEU A 255 -7.60 21.29 0.12
N GLU A 256 -8.89 21.56 -0.15
CA GLU A 256 -9.56 22.73 0.43
C GLU A 256 -9.71 22.63 1.95
N MET A 257 -10.03 21.44 2.49
CA MET A 257 -10.03 21.20 3.94
C MET A 257 -8.64 21.43 4.55
N TYR A 258 -7.58 20.93 3.88
CA TYR A 258 -6.21 21.20 4.30
C TYR A 258 -5.89 22.69 4.30
N ARG A 259 -6.26 23.44 3.27
CA ARG A 259 -6.07 24.89 3.19
C ARG A 259 -6.83 25.63 4.29
N ALA A 260 -8.06 25.23 4.56
CA ALA A 260 -8.89 25.80 5.63
C ALA A 260 -8.36 25.50 7.05
N GLY A 261 -7.39 24.57 7.20
CA GLY A 261 -6.85 24.18 8.50
C GLY A 261 -7.69 23.10 9.20
N GLU A 262 -8.57 22.44 8.46
CA GLU A 262 -9.39 21.32 8.93
C GLU A 262 -8.63 19.99 8.85
N LEU A 263 -7.46 19.96 8.20
CA LEU A 263 -6.51 18.87 8.17
C LEU A 263 -5.10 19.35 8.52
N ASP A 264 -4.36 18.49 9.21
CA ASP A 264 -2.93 18.65 9.50
C ASP A 264 -2.05 17.91 8.50
N ILE A 265 -2.52 16.76 8.05
CA ILE A 265 -1.84 15.90 7.10
C ILE A 265 -2.84 15.50 6.01
N MET A 266 -2.40 15.60 4.76
CA MET A 266 -3.07 15.09 3.59
C MET A 266 -2.15 14.03 2.96
N ASP A 267 -2.62 12.79 2.88
CA ASP A 267 -1.80 11.65 2.46
C ASP A 267 -1.81 11.40 0.95
N VAL A 268 -2.78 11.97 0.23
CA VAL A 268 -2.85 11.94 -1.24
C VAL A 268 -2.95 13.37 -1.77
N VAL A 269 -2.08 13.73 -2.71
CA VAL A 269 -1.97 15.09 -3.23
C VAL A 269 -2.48 15.15 -4.67
N PRO A 270 -3.49 15.99 -5.00
CA PRO A 270 -4.08 16.03 -6.33
C PRO A 270 -3.04 16.45 -7.39
N ARG A 271 -2.86 15.60 -8.38
CA ARG A 271 -1.89 15.79 -9.46
C ARG A 271 -2.12 17.09 -10.24
N ALA A 272 -3.37 17.44 -10.49
CA ALA A 272 -3.74 18.65 -11.22
C ALA A 272 -3.26 19.92 -10.50
N GLU A 273 -3.30 19.91 -9.17
CA GLU A 273 -2.95 21.02 -8.31
C GLU A 273 -1.46 21.09 -7.92
N MET A 274 -0.65 20.09 -8.32
CA MET A 274 0.75 20.00 -7.92
C MET A 274 1.58 21.26 -8.25
N GLY A 275 1.28 21.93 -9.36
CA GLY A 275 1.93 23.18 -9.75
C GLY A 275 1.63 24.31 -8.77
N TRP A 276 0.37 24.47 -8.40
CA TRP A 276 -0.10 25.44 -7.43
C TRP A 276 0.44 25.13 -6.03
N ILE A 277 0.39 23.87 -5.62
CA ILE A 277 0.89 23.39 -4.32
C ILE A 277 2.38 23.71 -4.16
N ARG A 278 3.20 23.43 -5.18
CA ARG A 278 4.63 23.78 -5.14
C ARG A 278 4.89 25.26 -5.01
N ALA A 279 4.08 26.09 -5.63
CA ALA A 279 4.21 27.55 -5.58
C ALA A 279 3.79 28.15 -4.23
N HIS A 280 2.75 27.59 -3.58
CA HIS A 280 2.11 28.18 -2.41
C HIS A 280 2.30 27.38 -1.11
N LEU A 281 2.49 26.08 -1.20
CA LEU A 281 2.63 25.15 -0.07
C LEU A 281 3.94 24.34 -0.13
N GLY A 282 4.92 24.79 -0.91
CA GLY A 282 6.14 24.01 -1.18
C GLY A 282 6.92 23.61 0.07
N ASN A 283 6.89 24.42 1.13
CA ASN A 283 7.51 24.10 2.42
C ASN A 283 6.70 23.09 3.29
N GLN A 284 5.51 22.72 2.84
CA GLN A 284 4.63 21.74 3.47
C GLN A 284 4.51 20.47 2.63
N LEU A 285 4.98 20.52 1.37
CA LEU A 285 4.93 19.40 0.45
C LEU A 285 6.15 18.49 0.67
N HIS A 286 5.88 17.25 1.02
CA HIS A 286 6.85 16.17 1.14
C HIS A 286 6.73 15.25 -0.08
N VAL A 287 7.81 15.07 -0.82
CA VAL A 287 7.91 14.13 -1.95
C VAL A 287 9.15 13.28 -1.74
N ALA A 288 8.97 11.99 -1.52
CA ALA A 288 10.05 11.08 -1.20
C ALA A 288 10.00 9.78 -2.02
N PRO A 289 11.13 9.11 -2.28
CA PRO A 289 11.13 7.80 -2.92
C PRO A 289 10.32 6.77 -2.14
N GLN A 290 9.49 6.01 -2.85
CA GLN A 290 8.72 4.88 -2.33
C GLN A 290 9.14 3.59 -3.01
N LEU A 291 9.16 2.47 -2.27
CA LEU A 291 9.52 1.16 -2.81
C LEU A 291 8.37 0.58 -3.64
N GLY A 292 8.22 1.11 -4.84
CA GLY A 292 7.20 0.67 -5.76
C GLY A 292 7.60 0.91 -7.22
N THR A 293 7.13 0.04 -8.12
CA THR A 293 7.42 0.10 -9.55
C THR A 293 6.15 -0.05 -10.36
N TYR A 294 5.86 0.96 -11.16
CA TYR A 294 4.80 0.93 -12.16
C TYR A 294 5.35 0.37 -13.48
N TYR A 295 4.63 -0.56 -14.09
CA TYR A 295 5.09 -1.24 -15.30
C TYR A 295 3.95 -1.60 -16.25
N TYR A 296 4.31 -1.94 -17.49
CA TYR A 296 3.45 -2.68 -18.40
C TYR A 296 3.95 -4.12 -18.51
N GLY A 297 3.03 -5.08 -18.30
CA GLY A 297 3.29 -6.50 -18.40
C GLY A 297 2.88 -7.10 -19.74
N PHE A 298 3.66 -8.07 -20.20
CA PHE A 298 3.33 -8.87 -21.36
C PHE A 298 2.75 -10.22 -20.94
N ASN A 299 1.71 -10.67 -21.61
CA ASN A 299 1.27 -12.05 -21.47
C ASN A 299 2.22 -12.97 -22.26
N LEU A 300 3.09 -13.68 -21.55
CA LEU A 300 4.10 -14.54 -22.19
C LEU A 300 3.54 -15.87 -22.70
N ARG A 301 2.28 -16.18 -22.42
CA ARG A 301 1.60 -17.39 -22.90
C ARG A 301 0.95 -17.21 -24.28
N ARG A 302 0.74 -15.95 -24.71
CA ARG A 302 0.00 -15.62 -25.94
C ARG A 302 0.82 -14.85 -26.96
N ALA A 303 0.47 -15.03 -28.25
CA ALA A 303 0.92 -14.16 -29.32
C ALA A 303 0.39 -12.73 -29.11
N PRO A 304 1.11 -11.70 -29.51
CA PRO A 304 2.38 -11.74 -30.26
C PRO A 304 3.63 -11.85 -29.37
N PHE A 305 3.49 -11.91 -28.05
CA PHE A 305 4.59 -11.76 -27.09
C PHE A 305 5.22 -13.08 -26.63
N LYS A 306 4.52 -14.22 -26.81
CA LYS A 306 5.05 -15.55 -26.52
C LYS A 306 6.32 -15.80 -27.34
N GLY A 307 7.44 -16.13 -26.67
CA GLY A 307 8.72 -16.41 -27.33
C GLY A 307 9.39 -15.21 -28.02
N ALA A 308 8.73 -14.06 -28.10
CA ALA A 308 9.17 -12.91 -28.90
C ALA A 308 9.95 -11.87 -28.05
N ARG A 309 11.05 -12.28 -27.39
CA ARG A 309 11.88 -11.40 -26.55
C ARG A 309 12.34 -10.14 -27.30
N GLY A 310 12.82 -10.30 -28.55
CA GLY A 310 13.27 -9.17 -29.36
C GLY A 310 12.19 -8.12 -29.58
N LEU A 311 10.94 -8.56 -29.82
CA LEU A 311 9.79 -7.68 -29.99
C LEU A 311 9.47 -6.92 -28.69
N ARG A 312 9.44 -7.61 -27.54
CA ARG A 312 9.20 -6.99 -26.23
C ARG A 312 10.28 -5.94 -25.92
N ARG A 313 11.54 -6.26 -26.22
CA ARG A 313 12.66 -5.32 -26.08
C ARG A 313 12.50 -4.12 -27.02
N ALA A 314 12.09 -4.32 -28.28
CA ALA A 314 11.87 -3.22 -29.21
C ALA A 314 10.84 -2.21 -28.66
N LEU A 315 9.73 -2.71 -28.09
CA LEU A 315 8.73 -1.85 -27.44
C LEU A 315 9.28 -1.10 -26.23
N ALA A 316 10.14 -1.73 -25.43
CA ALA A 316 10.73 -1.11 -24.23
C ALA A 316 11.74 0.00 -24.57
N LEU A 317 12.51 -0.16 -25.66
CA LEU A 317 13.59 0.75 -26.09
C LEU A 317 13.09 2.15 -26.49
N VAL A 318 11.91 2.24 -27.12
CA VAL A 318 11.40 3.51 -27.67
C VAL A 318 10.68 4.38 -26.64
N ILE A 319 10.40 3.84 -25.45
CA ILE A 319 9.70 4.59 -24.41
C ILE A 319 10.64 5.62 -23.77
N GLN A 320 10.21 6.89 -23.80
CA GLN A 320 10.93 8.02 -23.25
C GLN A 320 10.50 8.26 -21.80
N ARG A 321 10.98 7.42 -20.87
CA ARG A 321 10.56 7.41 -19.46
C ARG A 321 10.72 8.77 -18.77
N ARG A 322 11.83 9.49 -19.03
CA ARG A 322 12.03 10.85 -18.49
C ARG A 322 10.95 11.84 -18.95
N ARG A 323 10.47 11.66 -20.20
CA ARG A 323 9.35 12.48 -20.70
C ARG A 323 8.05 12.11 -20.00
N LEU A 324 7.81 10.82 -19.74
CA LEU A 324 6.63 10.40 -18.98
C LEU A 324 6.63 10.99 -17.58
N THR A 325 7.73 10.91 -16.84
CA THR A 325 7.79 11.41 -15.45
C THR A 325 7.77 12.95 -15.39
N ARG A 326 8.45 13.63 -16.32
CA ARG A 326 8.55 15.09 -16.29
C ARG A 326 7.32 15.80 -16.90
N ASP A 327 6.78 15.30 -18.02
CA ASP A 327 5.79 16.00 -18.83
C ASP A 327 4.37 15.46 -18.65
N VAL A 328 4.21 14.17 -18.30
CA VAL A 328 2.91 13.52 -18.12
C VAL A 328 2.57 13.45 -16.62
N LEU A 329 3.42 12.86 -15.78
CA LEU A 329 3.15 12.68 -14.35
C LEU A 329 3.31 14.00 -13.57
N ARG A 330 4.46 14.63 -13.64
CA ARG A 330 4.80 15.94 -13.02
C ARG A 330 4.81 15.95 -11.49
N THR A 331 4.72 14.82 -10.85
CA THR A 331 4.53 14.70 -9.40
C THR A 331 5.78 14.26 -8.64
N GLY A 332 6.88 13.92 -9.33
CA GLY A 332 8.18 13.62 -8.71
C GLY A 332 8.68 12.21 -8.97
N GLU A 333 7.89 11.37 -9.60
CA GLU A 333 8.24 10.00 -9.95
C GLU A 333 9.55 9.92 -10.74
N GLN A 334 10.32 8.87 -10.51
CA GLN A 334 11.61 8.66 -11.16
C GLN A 334 11.50 7.64 -12.30
N PRO A 335 12.21 7.86 -13.45
CA PRO A 335 12.20 6.91 -14.56
C PRO A 335 12.74 5.54 -14.14
N ALA A 336 11.97 4.46 -14.34
CA ALA A 336 12.38 3.10 -14.02
C ALA A 336 12.91 2.35 -15.24
N TYR A 337 14.10 1.78 -15.09
CA TYR A 337 14.73 0.87 -16.05
C TYR A 337 15.01 -0.51 -15.42
N SER A 338 14.87 -0.62 -14.12
CA SER A 338 14.97 -1.83 -13.30
C SER A 338 13.61 -2.14 -12.67
N TRP A 339 13.52 -3.33 -12.09
CA TRP A 339 12.33 -3.77 -11.35
C TRP A 339 12.39 -3.36 -9.89
N VAL A 340 13.51 -3.67 -9.23
CA VAL A 340 13.73 -3.28 -7.83
C VAL A 340 14.06 -1.79 -7.78
N PRO A 341 13.29 -0.97 -7.01
CA PRO A 341 13.51 0.46 -6.93
C PRO A 341 14.75 0.84 -6.11
N PRO A 342 15.30 2.04 -6.32
CA PRO A 342 16.37 2.58 -5.49
C PRO A 342 15.88 2.80 -4.06
N GLY A 343 16.78 2.58 -3.08
CA GLY A 343 16.45 2.69 -1.65
C GLY A 343 16.02 1.37 -1.00
N THR A 344 15.89 0.29 -1.79
CA THR A 344 15.71 -1.07 -1.25
C THR A 344 16.95 -1.48 -0.45
N ASP A 345 16.74 -1.97 0.77
CA ASP A 345 17.82 -2.26 1.71
C ASP A 345 18.81 -3.32 1.18
N GLY A 346 20.10 -3.02 1.28
CA GLY A 346 21.16 -3.93 0.86
C GLY A 346 21.20 -4.26 -0.63
N TYR A 347 20.52 -3.49 -1.52
CA TYR A 347 20.39 -3.80 -2.93
C TYR A 347 20.90 -2.69 -3.86
N GLN A 348 21.57 -3.09 -4.95
CA GLN A 348 22.00 -2.17 -6.00
C GLN A 348 21.14 -2.30 -7.24
N VAL A 349 20.62 -1.16 -7.71
CA VAL A 349 19.72 -1.09 -8.87
C VAL A 349 20.36 -1.67 -10.13
N GLN A 350 19.67 -2.58 -10.80
CA GLN A 350 20.15 -3.33 -11.97
C GLN A 350 19.58 -2.77 -13.29
N ALA A 351 19.99 -1.54 -13.66
CA ALA A 351 19.54 -0.96 -14.93
C ALA A 351 20.30 -1.60 -16.14
N PRO A 352 19.58 -2.04 -17.19
CA PRO A 352 20.21 -2.63 -18.38
C PRO A 352 21.04 -1.58 -19.14
N ALA A 353 22.15 -2.02 -19.76
CA ALA A 353 23.11 -1.13 -20.42
C ALA A 353 22.46 -0.19 -21.46
N TRP A 354 21.44 -0.66 -22.18
CA TRP A 354 20.72 0.15 -23.18
C TRP A 354 20.00 1.38 -22.59
N SER A 355 19.74 1.41 -21.28
CA SER A 355 19.11 2.57 -20.62
C SER A 355 19.95 3.84 -20.69
N ARG A 356 21.26 3.68 -20.86
CA ARG A 356 22.25 4.79 -20.98
C ARG A 356 22.46 5.26 -22.42
N LEU A 357 21.92 4.53 -23.42
CA LEU A 357 22.05 4.90 -24.82
C LEU A 357 21.21 6.14 -25.16
N PRO A 358 21.66 6.98 -26.08
CA PRO A 358 20.86 8.06 -26.65
C PRO A 358 19.57 7.51 -27.29
N LEU A 359 18.54 8.34 -27.35
CA LEU A 359 17.23 7.92 -27.85
C LEU A 359 17.30 7.38 -29.28
N ASP A 360 18.07 8.06 -30.17
CA ASP A 360 18.20 7.67 -31.56
C ASP A 360 18.83 6.29 -31.74
N ALA A 361 19.86 5.97 -30.94
CA ALA A 361 20.46 4.64 -30.92
C ALA A 361 19.47 3.58 -30.42
N ARG A 362 18.66 3.90 -29.41
CA ARG A 362 17.60 3.00 -28.92
C ARG A 362 16.52 2.77 -29.98
N ILE A 363 16.10 3.82 -30.71
CA ILE A 363 15.11 3.72 -31.80
C ILE A 363 15.67 2.89 -32.96
N ALA A 364 16.93 3.09 -33.35
CA ALA A 364 17.57 2.31 -34.41
C ALA A 364 17.59 0.81 -34.06
N GLU A 365 18.01 0.45 -32.84
CA GLU A 365 17.98 -0.93 -32.37
C GLU A 365 16.55 -1.48 -32.27
N ALA A 366 15.60 -0.69 -31.82
CA ALA A 366 14.19 -1.08 -31.75
C ALA A 366 13.63 -1.41 -33.12
N ARG A 367 13.93 -0.59 -34.12
CA ARG A 367 13.50 -0.84 -35.51
C ARG A 367 14.10 -2.12 -36.09
N ARG A 368 15.38 -2.37 -35.81
CA ARG A 368 16.06 -3.61 -36.21
C ARG A 368 15.39 -4.84 -35.58
N LEU A 369 15.11 -4.82 -34.29
CA LEU A 369 14.44 -5.90 -33.57
C LEU A 369 12.99 -6.10 -34.02
N TYR A 370 12.28 -5.01 -34.33
CA TYR A 370 10.90 -5.00 -34.81
C TYR A 370 10.80 -5.65 -36.19
N ALA A 371 11.71 -5.29 -37.10
CA ALA A 371 11.80 -5.90 -38.42
C ALA A 371 12.18 -7.39 -38.34
N ALA A 372 13.13 -7.76 -37.46
CA ALA A 372 13.52 -9.15 -37.24
C ALA A 372 12.36 -10.01 -36.68
N ALA A 373 11.38 -9.39 -36.00
CA ALA A 373 10.15 -10.03 -35.55
C ALA A 373 9.05 -10.12 -36.65
N GLY A 374 9.34 -9.70 -37.89
CA GLY A 374 8.43 -9.80 -39.04
C GLY A 374 7.45 -8.62 -39.17
N TYR A 375 7.68 -7.51 -38.50
CA TYR A 375 6.82 -6.33 -38.55
C TYR A 375 7.44 -5.17 -39.30
N SER A 376 6.60 -4.37 -39.98
CA SER A 376 7.00 -3.22 -40.76
C SER A 376 5.88 -2.18 -40.84
N ALA A 377 6.10 -1.07 -41.52
CA ALA A 377 5.06 -0.08 -41.80
C ALA A 377 3.89 -0.66 -42.61
N ALA A 378 4.19 -1.57 -43.58
CA ALA A 378 3.18 -2.27 -44.37
C ALA A 378 2.47 -3.38 -43.56
N HIS A 379 3.16 -3.98 -42.60
CA HIS A 379 2.64 -5.04 -41.74
C HIS A 379 2.86 -4.68 -40.25
N PRO A 380 2.08 -3.73 -39.71
CA PRO A 380 2.29 -3.23 -38.36
C PRO A 380 1.81 -4.21 -37.31
N LEU A 381 2.56 -4.28 -36.21
CA LEU A 381 2.12 -4.97 -34.97
C LEU A 381 0.81 -4.35 -34.46
N ARG A 382 -0.15 -5.21 -34.09
CA ARG A 382 -1.43 -4.83 -33.47
C ARG A 382 -1.62 -5.62 -32.18
N PHE A 383 -1.97 -4.94 -31.10
CA PHE A 383 -2.34 -5.57 -29.83
C PHE A 383 -3.21 -4.66 -28.98
N THR A 384 -3.75 -5.22 -27.91
CA THR A 384 -4.53 -4.49 -26.91
C THR A 384 -3.66 -4.20 -25.68
N LEU A 385 -3.70 -2.95 -25.20
CA LEU A 385 -3.20 -2.55 -23.89
C LEU A 385 -4.39 -2.28 -22.98
N GLN A 386 -4.50 -3.08 -21.92
CA GLN A 386 -5.56 -2.99 -20.90
C GLN A 386 -5.03 -2.26 -19.67
N TYR A 387 -5.84 -1.35 -19.13
CA TYR A 387 -5.50 -0.58 -17.92
C TYR A 387 -6.77 -0.24 -17.13
N ASN A 388 -6.64 -0.10 -15.80
CA ASN A 388 -7.79 0.26 -14.98
C ASN A 388 -8.13 1.75 -15.05
N THR A 389 -9.35 2.08 -14.68
CA THR A 389 -9.86 3.44 -14.58
C THR A 389 -8.89 4.32 -13.76
N GLY A 390 -8.66 5.54 -14.23
CA GLY A 390 -7.76 6.53 -13.65
C GLY A 390 -7.13 7.40 -14.75
N GLU A 391 -7.14 8.72 -14.55
CA GLU A 391 -6.60 9.68 -15.54
C GLU A 391 -5.12 9.43 -15.84
N VAL A 392 -4.33 9.18 -14.80
CA VAL A 392 -2.90 8.88 -14.93
C VAL A 392 -2.64 7.70 -15.85
N HIS A 393 -3.43 6.63 -15.72
CA HIS A 393 -3.26 5.42 -16.52
C HIS A 393 -3.59 5.66 -17.99
N GLN A 394 -4.64 6.45 -18.26
CA GLN A 394 -5.04 6.85 -19.59
C GLN A 394 -3.99 7.74 -20.26
N ASP A 395 -3.51 8.78 -19.56
CA ASP A 395 -2.50 9.70 -20.07
C ASP A 395 -1.20 8.98 -20.45
N LEU A 396 -0.74 8.08 -19.57
CA LEU A 396 0.43 7.24 -19.84
C LEU A 396 0.22 6.32 -21.04
N ALA A 397 -0.96 5.68 -21.13
CA ALA A 397 -1.27 4.77 -22.23
C ALA A 397 -1.31 5.51 -23.57
N LEU A 398 -1.92 6.68 -23.63
CA LEU A 398 -1.94 7.55 -24.81
C LEU A 398 -0.54 8.00 -25.22
N ALA A 399 0.26 8.49 -24.26
CA ALA A 399 1.63 8.95 -24.53
C ALA A 399 2.51 7.82 -25.05
N ILE A 400 2.46 6.63 -24.43
CA ILE A 400 3.27 5.46 -24.81
C ILE A 400 2.81 4.90 -26.16
N ALA A 401 1.51 4.80 -26.40
CA ALA A 401 0.97 4.39 -27.70
C ALA A 401 1.41 5.33 -28.83
N SER A 402 1.48 6.65 -28.57
CA SER A 402 2.01 7.64 -29.50
C SER A 402 3.51 7.41 -29.79
N MET A 403 4.33 7.13 -28.75
CA MET A 403 5.75 6.81 -28.93
C MET A 403 5.96 5.56 -29.77
N TRP A 404 5.20 4.49 -29.51
CA TRP A 404 5.25 3.26 -30.31
C TRP A 404 4.83 3.48 -31.77
N ARG A 405 3.76 4.25 -31.99
CA ARG A 405 3.29 4.59 -33.35
C ARG A 405 4.35 5.37 -34.11
N SER A 406 4.91 6.41 -33.51
CA SER A 406 5.89 7.30 -34.16
C SER A 406 7.20 6.59 -34.48
N ALA A 407 7.69 5.73 -33.57
CA ALA A 407 8.99 5.08 -33.73
C ALA A 407 8.94 3.80 -34.61
N LEU A 408 7.85 3.01 -34.48
CA LEU A 408 7.75 1.64 -35.04
C LEU A 408 6.49 1.40 -35.87
N GLY A 409 5.54 2.32 -35.96
CA GLY A 409 4.27 2.12 -36.66
C GLY A 409 3.27 1.19 -35.96
N VAL A 410 3.50 0.87 -34.69
CA VAL A 410 2.63 -0.02 -33.88
C VAL A 410 1.22 0.56 -33.76
N ARG A 411 0.21 -0.30 -33.80
CA ARG A 411 -1.20 0.06 -33.61
C ARG A 411 -1.74 -0.59 -32.34
N VAL A 412 -1.92 0.21 -31.30
CA VAL A 412 -2.42 -0.25 -29.99
C VAL A 412 -3.89 0.10 -29.85
N ARG A 413 -4.71 -0.88 -29.46
CA ARG A 413 -6.07 -0.65 -28.98
C ARG A 413 -5.99 -0.46 -27.46
N LEU A 414 -6.35 0.73 -26.99
CA LEU A 414 -6.41 1.05 -25.57
C LEU A 414 -7.77 0.64 -25.01
N VAL A 415 -7.78 -0.14 -23.92
CA VAL A 415 -9.00 -0.63 -23.26
C VAL A 415 -8.92 -0.27 -21.78
N ARG A 416 -9.88 0.58 -21.36
CA ARG A 416 -10.07 0.98 -19.97
C ARG A 416 -11.11 0.07 -19.33
N GLU A 417 -10.79 -0.48 -18.18
CA GLU A 417 -11.63 -1.41 -17.42
C GLU A 417 -11.69 -0.96 -15.96
N ASP A 418 -12.64 -1.47 -15.19
CA ASP A 418 -12.54 -1.39 -13.74
C ASP A 418 -11.39 -2.29 -13.23
N PHE A 419 -10.91 -2.04 -12.00
CA PHE A 419 -9.74 -2.74 -11.47
C PHE A 419 -9.97 -4.25 -11.35
N SER A 420 -11.17 -4.67 -10.93
CA SER A 420 -11.50 -6.10 -10.73
C SER A 420 -11.55 -6.86 -12.04
N THR A 421 -12.13 -6.26 -13.07
CA THR A 421 -12.18 -6.80 -14.45
C THR A 421 -10.76 -6.92 -15.02
N LEU A 422 -9.92 -5.89 -14.85
CA LEU A 422 -8.53 -5.96 -15.29
C LEU A 422 -7.77 -7.10 -14.61
N MET A 423 -7.91 -7.26 -13.28
CA MET A 423 -7.25 -8.35 -12.56
C MET A 423 -7.76 -9.72 -12.99
N HIS A 424 -9.05 -9.86 -13.24
CA HIS A 424 -9.62 -11.08 -13.81
C HIS A 424 -9.00 -11.42 -15.17
N ASN A 425 -9.00 -10.47 -16.11
CA ASN A 425 -8.46 -10.65 -17.47
C ASN A 425 -6.97 -10.97 -17.48
N ILE A 426 -6.19 -10.43 -16.52
CA ILE A 426 -4.78 -10.76 -16.34
C ILE A 426 -4.65 -12.20 -15.82
N SER A 427 -5.37 -12.55 -14.76
CA SER A 427 -5.26 -13.88 -14.11
C SER A 427 -5.71 -15.03 -15.00
N THR A 428 -6.74 -14.82 -15.82
CA THR A 428 -7.23 -15.80 -16.81
C THR A 428 -6.37 -15.83 -18.08
N GLY A 429 -5.45 -14.86 -18.23
CA GLY A 429 -4.59 -14.73 -19.40
C GLY A 429 -5.31 -14.17 -20.63
N GLU A 430 -6.41 -13.48 -20.48
CA GLU A 430 -7.14 -12.81 -21.57
C GLU A 430 -6.45 -11.50 -21.98
N ALA A 431 -5.84 -10.80 -21.04
CA ALA A 431 -5.07 -9.61 -21.31
C ALA A 431 -3.81 -9.95 -22.12
N THR A 432 -3.59 -9.22 -23.24
CA THR A 432 -2.41 -9.39 -24.09
C THR A 432 -1.22 -8.59 -23.55
N MET A 433 -1.45 -7.32 -23.25
CA MET A 433 -0.56 -6.42 -22.56
C MET A 433 -1.37 -5.61 -21.56
N PHE A 434 -0.84 -5.40 -20.37
CA PHE A 434 -1.59 -4.80 -19.29
C PHE A 434 -0.75 -3.85 -18.46
N ARG A 435 -1.44 -2.92 -17.81
CA ARG A 435 -0.89 -2.07 -16.77
C ARG A 435 -0.89 -2.82 -15.44
N SER A 436 0.18 -2.69 -14.67
CA SER A 436 0.20 -3.10 -13.27
C SER A 436 1.27 -2.33 -12.48
N SER A 437 1.35 -2.62 -11.19
CA SER A 437 2.36 -2.09 -10.29
C SER A 437 2.66 -3.10 -9.19
N TRP A 438 3.78 -2.89 -8.51
CA TRP A 438 4.12 -3.61 -7.29
C TRP A 438 4.71 -2.64 -6.29
N GLU A 439 4.22 -2.66 -5.09
CA GLU A 439 4.75 -1.95 -3.94
C GLU A 439 5.27 -2.97 -2.94
N ALA A 440 6.37 -2.62 -2.27
CA ALA A 440 7.03 -3.55 -1.36
C ALA A 440 6.20 -3.80 -0.09
N ASP A 441 5.93 -5.05 0.24
CA ASP A 441 5.33 -5.42 1.53
C ASP A 441 6.30 -5.22 2.70
N TYR A 442 7.61 -5.26 2.41
CA TYR A 442 8.71 -5.05 3.35
C TYR A 442 9.97 -4.57 2.61
N ASN A 443 10.86 -3.85 3.31
CA ASN A 443 12.08 -3.29 2.72
C ASN A 443 13.16 -4.37 2.55
N ASP A 444 12.97 -5.22 1.55
CA ASP A 444 13.91 -6.26 1.14
C ASP A 444 13.73 -6.56 -0.35
N PRO A 445 14.80 -6.79 -1.14
CA PRO A 445 14.68 -7.06 -2.58
C PRO A 445 13.90 -8.35 -2.91
N TYR A 446 13.74 -9.26 -1.97
CA TYR A 446 13.03 -10.51 -2.18
C TYR A 446 11.53 -10.29 -2.49
N THR A 447 10.88 -9.25 -1.91
CA THR A 447 9.48 -8.92 -2.23
C THR A 447 9.28 -8.66 -3.73
N PHE A 448 10.31 -8.13 -4.40
CA PHE A 448 10.32 -7.91 -5.84
C PHE A 448 10.72 -9.16 -6.62
N ALA A 449 11.72 -9.90 -6.14
CA ALA A 449 12.23 -11.07 -6.84
C ALA A 449 11.23 -12.24 -6.85
N GLN A 450 10.56 -12.53 -5.75
CA GLN A 450 9.55 -13.60 -5.68
C GLN A 450 8.41 -13.42 -6.69
N TYR A 451 8.10 -12.16 -7.06
CA TYR A 451 7.01 -11.81 -7.97
C TYR A 451 7.10 -12.53 -9.32
N PHE A 452 8.30 -12.83 -9.82
CA PHE A 452 8.54 -13.48 -11.09
C PHE A 452 8.87 -14.98 -10.99
N LYS A 453 8.82 -15.59 -9.81
CA LYS A 453 8.94 -17.03 -9.69
C LYS A 453 7.77 -17.71 -10.41
N SER A 454 8.06 -18.80 -11.10
CA SER A 454 7.05 -19.53 -11.88
C SER A 454 5.92 -20.11 -11.03
N ASP A 455 6.19 -20.40 -9.75
CA ASP A 455 5.25 -20.93 -8.76
C ASP A 455 4.56 -19.84 -7.90
N PHE A 456 4.90 -18.56 -8.11
CA PHE A 456 4.28 -17.47 -7.36
C PHE A 456 2.90 -17.11 -7.93
N GLY A 457 1.85 -17.21 -7.10
CA GLY A 457 0.45 -17.13 -7.52
C GLY A 457 0.02 -15.84 -8.21
N ILE A 458 0.79 -14.75 -8.05
CA ILE A 458 0.54 -13.44 -8.66
C ILE A 458 1.61 -13.03 -9.69
N ASN A 459 2.29 -14.00 -10.31
CA ASN A 459 3.17 -13.77 -11.46
C ASN A 459 2.33 -13.42 -12.70
N MET A 460 1.87 -12.18 -12.79
CA MET A 460 0.93 -11.72 -13.82
C MET A 460 1.44 -11.89 -15.27
N PRO A 461 2.73 -11.68 -15.60
CA PRO A 461 3.25 -11.94 -16.93
C PRO A 461 3.30 -13.43 -17.30
N HIS A 462 3.09 -14.34 -16.35
CA HIS A 462 3.32 -15.77 -16.48
C HIS A 462 4.77 -16.07 -16.93
N TYR A 463 5.72 -15.37 -16.31
CA TYR A 463 7.13 -15.60 -16.56
C TYR A 463 7.53 -16.98 -16.01
N ASP A 464 8.16 -17.78 -16.85
CA ASP A 464 8.59 -19.12 -16.55
C ASP A 464 10.03 -19.29 -17.02
N ASN A 465 10.97 -19.25 -16.05
CA ASN A 465 12.39 -19.44 -16.32
C ASN A 465 13.04 -20.18 -15.14
N PRO A 466 13.31 -21.49 -15.28
CA PRO A 466 13.91 -22.29 -14.21
C PRO A 466 15.29 -21.79 -13.74
N ALA A 467 16.02 -21.05 -14.56
CA ALA A 467 17.29 -20.45 -14.14
C ALA A 467 17.07 -19.24 -13.21
N TYR A 468 16.00 -18.48 -13.44
CA TYR A 468 15.55 -17.42 -12.56
C TYR A 468 15.11 -18.00 -11.20
N ASP A 469 14.22 -18.98 -11.22
CA ASP A 469 13.70 -19.62 -10.02
C ASP A 469 14.83 -20.15 -9.14
N ARG A 470 15.78 -20.90 -9.73
CA ARG A 470 16.96 -21.38 -8.99
C ARG A 470 17.82 -20.26 -8.37
N LEU A 471 17.92 -19.09 -9.00
CA LEU A 471 18.65 -17.96 -8.41
C LEU A 471 17.92 -17.40 -7.21
N VAL A 472 16.59 -17.24 -7.29
CA VAL A 472 15.76 -16.73 -6.21
C VAL A 472 15.70 -17.71 -5.05
N ASP A 473 15.52 -19.03 -5.31
CA ASP A 473 15.53 -20.08 -4.28
C ASP A 473 16.87 -20.16 -3.54
N ARG A 474 17.99 -20.06 -4.29
CA ARG A 474 19.32 -19.99 -3.69
C ARG A 474 19.52 -18.71 -2.86
N ALA A 475 18.99 -17.60 -3.30
CA ALA A 475 19.05 -16.35 -2.52
C ALA A 475 18.26 -16.49 -1.22
N GLU A 476 17.09 -17.12 -1.25
CA GLU A 476 16.26 -17.36 -0.07
C GLU A 476 17.02 -18.20 0.98
N SER A 477 17.72 -19.25 0.55
CA SER A 477 18.51 -20.13 1.42
C SER A 477 19.90 -19.58 1.80
N THR A 478 20.31 -18.41 1.30
CA THR A 478 21.64 -17.83 1.54
C THR A 478 21.60 -16.85 2.71
N LEU A 479 22.27 -17.18 3.83
CA LEU A 479 22.31 -16.34 5.03
C LEU A 479 23.28 -15.16 4.95
N ASP A 480 24.33 -15.26 4.13
CA ASP A 480 25.28 -14.16 3.88
C ASP A 480 24.57 -13.05 3.08
N PRO A 481 24.41 -11.82 3.64
CA PRO A 481 23.64 -10.77 2.98
C PRO A 481 24.22 -10.34 1.63
N ALA A 482 25.57 -10.29 1.51
CA ALA A 482 26.22 -9.86 0.28
C ALA A 482 26.06 -10.91 -0.84
N LYS A 483 26.21 -12.20 -0.51
CA LYS A 483 25.98 -13.29 -1.47
C LYS A 483 24.51 -13.37 -1.87
N ARG A 484 23.60 -13.18 -0.92
CA ARG A 484 22.17 -13.12 -1.17
C ARG A 484 21.81 -11.98 -2.14
N ALA A 485 22.28 -10.77 -1.87
CA ALA A 485 22.06 -9.62 -2.74
C ALA A 485 22.60 -9.90 -4.16
N ALA A 486 23.81 -10.43 -4.30
CA ALA A 486 24.40 -10.77 -5.61
C ALA A 486 23.57 -11.79 -6.40
N LEU A 487 22.93 -12.77 -5.72
CA LEU A 487 22.02 -13.74 -6.36
C LEU A 487 20.75 -13.06 -6.86
N LEU A 488 20.12 -12.20 -6.05
CA LEU A 488 18.92 -11.45 -6.42
C LEU A 488 19.19 -10.46 -7.55
N GLU A 489 20.34 -9.75 -7.52
CA GLU A 489 20.79 -8.89 -8.61
C GLU A 489 20.97 -9.67 -9.93
N ARG A 490 21.54 -10.87 -9.83
CA ARG A 490 21.70 -11.75 -11.00
C ARG A 490 20.35 -12.23 -11.52
N ALA A 491 19.42 -12.55 -10.64
CA ALA A 491 18.05 -12.91 -11.02
C ALA A 491 17.35 -11.75 -11.74
N GLU A 492 17.42 -10.53 -11.20
CA GLU A 492 16.83 -9.36 -11.85
C GLU A 492 17.45 -9.08 -13.23
N ARG A 493 18.79 -9.16 -13.36
CA ARG A 493 19.44 -9.00 -14.67
C ARG A 493 18.94 -10.00 -15.70
N LEU A 494 18.72 -11.26 -15.30
CA LEU A 494 18.17 -12.31 -16.16
C LEU A 494 16.74 -11.98 -16.57
N MET A 495 15.89 -11.61 -15.62
CA MET A 495 14.49 -11.23 -15.88
C MET A 495 14.42 -9.99 -16.80
N LEU A 496 15.20 -8.94 -16.53
CA LEU A 496 15.24 -7.75 -17.39
C LEU A 496 15.77 -8.06 -18.81
N HIS A 497 16.67 -9.03 -18.95
CA HIS A 497 17.12 -9.51 -20.24
C HIS A 497 15.99 -10.23 -21.01
N ASP A 498 15.17 -11.03 -20.32
CA ASP A 498 14.05 -11.75 -20.93
C ASP A 498 12.83 -10.86 -21.20
N GLN A 499 12.78 -9.70 -20.58
CA GLN A 499 11.79 -8.64 -20.82
C GLN A 499 10.34 -9.09 -20.63
N PRO A 500 9.93 -9.69 -19.48
CA PRO A 500 8.53 -10.01 -19.22
C PRO A 500 7.68 -8.78 -18.98
N ILE A 501 8.30 -7.66 -18.59
CA ILE A 501 7.68 -6.39 -18.29
C ILE A 501 8.45 -5.22 -18.92
N ILE A 502 7.83 -4.06 -18.93
CA ILE A 502 8.46 -2.77 -19.19
C ILE A 502 8.30 -1.91 -17.94
N PRO A 503 9.32 -1.81 -17.05
CA PRO A 503 9.32 -0.84 -15.99
C PRO A 503 9.23 0.58 -16.56
N LEU A 504 8.37 1.43 -15.98
CA LEU A 504 8.09 2.78 -16.49
C LEU A 504 8.58 3.86 -15.54
N TYR A 505 8.18 3.79 -14.27
CA TYR A 505 8.65 4.71 -13.24
C TYR A 505 8.62 4.04 -11.86
N PHE A 506 9.42 4.59 -10.95
CA PHE A 506 9.36 4.31 -9.52
C PHE A 506 8.43 5.30 -8.84
N TYR A 507 7.65 4.80 -7.89
CA TYR A 507 6.75 5.60 -7.10
C TYR A 507 7.48 6.60 -6.20
N VAL A 508 6.77 7.65 -5.85
CA VAL A 508 7.11 8.57 -4.77
C VAL A 508 5.88 8.75 -3.89
N SER A 509 6.08 8.80 -2.59
CA SER A 509 5.07 9.27 -1.66
C SER A 509 4.91 10.79 -1.79
N LYS A 510 3.71 11.29 -1.54
CA LYS A 510 3.38 12.70 -1.64
C LYS A 510 2.44 13.08 -0.51
N HIS A 511 2.89 13.93 0.39
CA HIS A 511 2.11 14.36 1.53
C HIS A 511 2.13 15.88 1.65
N LEU A 512 1.03 16.47 2.09
CA LEU A 512 1.01 17.81 2.63
C LEU A 512 0.98 17.72 4.16
N VAL A 513 1.90 18.39 4.84
CA VAL A 513 2.05 18.35 6.29
C VAL A 513 2.13 19.77 6.84
N LYS A 514 1.20 20.15 7.70
CA LYS A 514 1.19 21.49 8.32
C LYS A 514 2.44 21.72 9.16
N PRO A 515 2.99 22.95 9.20
CA PRO A 515 4.19 23.27 9.99
C PRO A 515 4.02 23.05 11.51
N ARG A 516 2.78 22.99 12.01
CA ARG A 516 2.50 22.65 13.41
C ARG A 516 2.71 21.17 13.73
N VAL A 517 2.73 20.28 12.73
CA VAL A 517 3.05 18.87 12.94
C VAL A 517 4.55 18.72 13.18
N THR A 518 4.90 18.06 14.26
CA THR A 518 6.30 17.77 14.61
C THR A 518 6.57 16.28 14.53
N GLY A 519 7.80 15.90 14.22
CA GLY A 519 8.20 14.49 14.18
C GLY A 519 7.93 13.80 12.85
N TRP A 520 7.35 14.49 11.85
CA TRP A 520 7.18 13.94 10.50
C TRP A 520 8.52 13.47 9.91
N TYR A 521 8.51 12.40 9.18
CA TYR A 521 9.64 11.86 8.44
C TYR A 521 9.18 11.08 7.21
N ASP A 522 9.93 11.21 6.14
CA ASP A 522 9.73 10.42 4.93
C ASP A 522 10.55 9.14 5.01
N ASN A 523 10.02 8.05 4.46
CA ASN A 523 10.76 6.78 4.36
C ASN A 523 10.30 5.96 3.15
N PRO A 524 11.12 5.00 2.68
CA PRO A 524 10.83 4.29 1.44
C PRO A 524 9.62 3.33 1.53
N MET A 525 9.13 3.02 2.74
CA MET A 525 7.94 2.19 2.93
C MET A 525 6.65 3.02 3.03
N ASP A 526 6.76 4.35 3.02
CA ASP A 526 5.64 5.28 3.22
C ASP A 526 4.83 5.00 4.51
N VAL A 527 5.54 4.68 5.57
CA VAL A 527 4.96 4.35 6.89
C VAL A 527 5.32 5.41 7.89
N THR A 528 4.31 6.12 8.41
CA THR A 528 4.45 7.09 9.50
C THR A 528 3.50 6.73 10.63
N TYR A 529 4.04 6.53 11.84
CA TYR A 529 3.27 6.22 13.04
C TYR A 529 2.85 7.50 13.74
N SER A 530 1.55 7.68 14.02
CA SER A 530 1.05 8.87 14.72
C SER A 530 1.61 9.00 16.13
N ARG A 531 2.00 7.89 16.79
CA ARG A 531 2.69 7.89 18.08
C ARG A 531 4.01 8.67 18.11
N GLU A 532 4.66 8.84 16.95
CA GLU A 532 5.92 9.58 16.82
C GLU A 532 5.71 11.07 16.50
N LEU A 533 4.48 11.44 16.16
CA LEU A 533 4.11 12.80 15.81
C LEU A 533 3.69 13.59 17.06
N GLY A 534 3.60 14.90 16.90
CA GLY A 534 3.06 15.82 17.89
C GLY A 534 2.62 17.10 17.22
N LEU A 535 1.90 17.93 17.94
CA LEU A 535 1.47 19.26 17.47
C LEU A 535 2.18 20.34 18.27
N ARG A 536 2.60 21.41 17.58
CA ARG A 536 2.99 22.65 18.24
C ARG A 536 1.72 23.45 18.51
N GLY A 537 1.59 24.00 19.71
CA GLY A 537 0.55 24.97 19.97
C GLY A 537 0.60 26.12 18.97
N PRO A 538 -0.49 26.92 18.81
CA PRO A 538 -0.44 28.10 17.97
C PRO A 538 0.77 28.93 18.42
N SER A 539 1.57 29.38 17.45
CA SER A 539 2.63 30.36 17.71
C SER A 539 2.00 31.59 18.35
N PRO A 540 2.55 32.14 19.45
CA PRO A 540 2.01 33.31 20.12
C PRO A 540 1.93 34.51 19.19
#